data_5a8cdadd007971e364e5cf19cf8edcf9
#
_entry.id   5a8cdadd007971e364e5cf19cf8edcf9
#
_cell.length_a   1.000
_cell.length_b   1.000
_cell.length_c   1.000
_cell.angle_alpha   90.00
_cell.angle_beta   90.00
_cell.angle_gamma   90.00
#
_symmetry.space_group_name_H-M   'P 1'
#
loop_
_entity.id
_entity.type
_entity.pdbx_description
1 polymer ?
#
loop_
_entity_poly.entity_id
_entity_poly.type
_entity_poly.pdbx_seq_one_letter_code
_entity_poly.pdbx_strand_id
1 'polypeptide(L)'
;MTENSKTRNDLDYIPAKVVLLYSLWGGAVAGFWSGLVISPPLILLTVPAGIPIGFLPAFLCGCYLAWRRVYNDNPFYAALAGAISATLCAAPLDWLFHDKLTGYTAIPTLLGAISAFTLAFFILPSPPEGV
;
A
#
# COMPACT_ATOMS: atom_id res chain seq x y z
N MET A 1 9.26 36.67 1.86
CA MET A 1 8.99 35.86 0.64
C MET A 1 9.20 34.35 0.82
N THR A 2 9.96 33.91 1.79
CA THR A 2 10.21 32.49 2.08
C THR A 2 9.08 31.77 2.83
N GLU A 3 8.25 32.46 3.57
CA GLU A 3 7.09 31.88 4.30
C GLU A 3 5.94 31.42 3.38
N ASN A 4 5.74 32.13 2.26
CA ASN A 4 4.66 31.85 1.33
C ASN A 4 4.90 30.60 0.46
N SER A 5 6.16 30.19 0.27
CA SER A 5 6.48 28.96 -0.48
C SER A 5 6.29 27.71 0.37
N LYS A 6 6.56 27.79 1.67
CA LYS A 6 6.42 26.67 2.60
C LYS A 6 4.95 26.30 2.85
N THR A 7 4.09 27.32 2.97
CA THR A 7 2.64 27.14 3.11
C THR A 7 1.98 26.60 1.84
N ARG A 8 2.52 26.93 0.66
CA ARG A 8 1.99 26.43 -0.63
C ARG A 8 2.28 24.95 -0.83
N ASN A 9 3.46 24.49 -0.44
CA ASN A 9 3.85 23.08 -0.55
C ASN A 9 3.14 22.18 0.47
N ASP A 10 2.78 22.69 1.65
CA ASP A 10 1.98 21.97 2.64
C ASP A 10 0.52 21.80 2.20
N LEU A 11 0.02 22.67 1.32
CA LEU A 11 -1.33 22.58 0.76
C LEU A 11 -1.45 21.50 -0.35
N ASP A 12 -0.34 21.12 -0.98
CA ASP A 12 -0.34 20.13 -2.07
C ASP A 12 -0.36 18.68 -1.55
N TYR A 13 0.02 18.43 -0.28
CA TYR A 13 -0.08 17.12 0.33
C TYR A 13 -1.47 16.93 0.96
N ILE A 14 -2.36 16.24 0.25
CA ILE A 14 -3.71 15.93 0.74
C ILE A 14 -3.70 14.51 1.31
N PRO A 15 -3.60 14.33 2.65
CA PRO A 15 -3.50 13.01 3.28
C PRO A 15 -4.73 12.13 2.98
N ALA A 16 -5.91 12.73 2.94
CA ALA A 16 -7.15 12.02 2.61
C ALA A 16 -7.11 11.40 1.21
N LYS A 17 -6.52 12.07 0.23
CA LYS A 17 -6.35 11.56 -1.12
C LYS A 17 -5.44 10.34 -1.16
N VAL A 18 -4.34 10.37 -0.43
CA VAL A 18 -3.40 9.24 -0.32
C VAL A 18 -4.11 8.03 0.30
N VAL A 19 -4.81 8.22 1.41
CA VAL A 19 -5.57 7.15 2.08
C VAL A 19 -6.61 6.54 1.15
N LEU A 20 -7.42 7.37 0.49
CA LEU A 20 -8.48 6.91 -0.43
C LEU A 20 -7.89 6.13 -1.61
N LEU A 21 -6.85 6.66 -2.25
CA LEU A 21 -6.24 6.01 -3.41
C LEU A 21 -5.57 4.70 -3.03
N TYR A 22 -4.85 4.65 -1.90
CA TYR A 22 -4.27 3.40 -1.41
C TYR A 22 -5.33 2.37 -1.05
N SER A 23 -6.44 2.79 -0.42
CA SER A 23 -7.54 1.88 -0.05
C SER A 23 -8.22 1.27 -1.27
N LEU A 24 -8.49 2.08 -2.30
CA LEU A 24 -9.18 1.63 -3.51
C LEU A 24 -8.27 0.80 -4.41
N TRP A 25 -7.07 1.28 -4.68
CA TRP A 25 -6.17 0.67 -5.67
C TRP A 25 -5.25 -0.39 -5.06
N GLY A 26 -5.00 -0.34 -3.75
CA GLY A 26 -4.10 -1.29 -3.10
C GLY A 26 -4.53 -2.74 -3.26
N GLY A 27 -5.81 -3.02 -3.05
CA GLY A 27 -6.38 -4.34 -3.25
C GLY A 27 -6.37 -4.78 -4.72
N ALA A 28 -6.68 -3.86 -5.65
CA ALA A 28 -6.66 -4.14 -7.08
C ALA A 28 -5.24 -4.48 -7.58
N VAL A 29 -4.24 -3.71 -7.16
CA VAL A 29 -2.83 -3.95 -7.51
C VAL A 29 -2.33 -5.25 -6.90
N ALA A 30 -2.67 -5.54 -5.65
CA ALA A 30 -2.34 -6.82 -5.01
C ALA A 30 -3.01 -8.01 -5.74
N GLY A 31 -4.26 -7.88 -6.14
CA GLY A 31 -4.97 -8.86 -6.96
C GLY A 31 -4.32 -9.06 -8.33
N PHE A 32 -3.88 -7.98 -8.97
CA PHE A 32 -3.15 -8.05 -10.26
C PHE A 32 -1.84 -8.85 -10.12
N TRP A 33 -1.02 -8.52 -9.14
CA TRP A 33 0.24 -9.23 -8.89
C TRP A 33 0.00 -10.69 -8.52
N SER A 34 -1.03 -10.98 -7.71
CA SER A 34 -1.41 -12.36 -7.38
C SER A 34 -1.82 -13.16 -8.62
N GLY A 35 -2.64 -12.57 -9.49
CA GLY A 35 -3.05 -13.19 -10.74
C GLY A 35 -1.88 -13.46 -11.68
N LEU A 36 -0.95 -12.51 -11.77
CA LEU A 36 0.24 -12.66 -12.61
C LEU A 36 1.14 -13.83 -12.16
N VAL A 37 1.28 -14.01 -10.85
CA VAL A 37 2.13 -15.07 -10.26
C VAL A 37 1.46 -16.45 -10.37
N ILE A 38 0.14 -16.53 -10.14
CA ILE A 38 -0.59 -17.81 -10.15
C ILE A 38 -0.88 -18.24 -11.58
N SER A 39 -1.55 -17.42 -12.35
CA SER A 39 -1.84 -17.67 -13.76
C SER A 39 -2.38 -16.38 -14.43
N PRO A 40 -1.81 -15.94 -15.55
CA PRO A 40 -2.25 -14.71 -16.22
C PRO A 40 -3.75 -14.63 -16.53
N PRO A 41 -4.43 -15.70 -16.97
CA PRO A 41 -5.89 -15.67 -17.22
C PRO A 41 -6.72 -15.38 -15.97
N LEU A 42 -6.20 -15.69 -14.78
CA LEU A 42 -6.89 -15.47 -13.51
C LEU A 42 -6.89 -14.01 -13.06
N ILE A 43 -6.13 -13.12 -13.69
CA ILE A 43 -6.08 -11.69 -13.36
C ILE A 43 -7.48 -11.07 -13.35
N LEU A 44 -8.33 -11.46 -14.32
CA LEU A 44 -9.71 -10.96 -14.40
C LEU A 44 -10.56 -11.30 -13.17
N LEU A 45 -10.21 -12.39 -12.48
CA LEU A 45 -10.90 -12.82 -11.26
C LEU A 45 -10.22 -12.30 -9.99
N THR A 46 -8.87 -12.30 -9.97
CA THR A 46 -8.09 -11.92 -8.78
C THR A 46 -8.10 -10.42 -8.54
N VAL A 47 -8.19 -9.58 -9.56
CA VAL A 47 -8.27 -8.13 -9.39
C VAL A 47 -9.55 -7.72 -8.64
N PRO A 48 -10.77 -8.11 -9.06
CA PRO A 48 -11.97 -7.75 -8.30
C PRO A 48 -12.04 -8.42 -6.92
N ALA A 49 -11.52 -9.64 -6.77
CA ALA A 49 -11.44 -10.31 -5.47
C ALA A 49 -10.40 -9.68 -4.53
N GLY A 50 -9.32 -9.13 -5.08
CA GLY A 50 -8.28 -8.44 -4.32
C GLY A 50 -8.76 -7.14 -3.67
N ILE A 51 -9.76 -6.48 -4.25
CA ILE A 51 -10.28 -5.21 -3.71
C ILE A 51 -10.81 -5.37 -2.28
N PRO A 52 -11.79 -6.24 -1.99
CA PRO A 52 -12.30 -6.40 -0.63
C PRO A 52 -11.28 -7.01 0.33
N ILE A 53 -10.47 -7.95 -0.13
CA ILE A 53 -9.48 -8.65 0.71
C ILE A 53 -8.31 -7.71 1.04
N GLY A 54 -7.84 -6.95 0.06
CA GLY A 54 -6.72 -6.03 0.21
C GLY A 54 -7.09 -4.66 0.78
N PHE A 55 -8.38 -4.36 0.94
CA PHE A 55 -8.83 -3.05 1.40
C PHE A 55 -8.27 -2.69 2.79
N LEU A 56 -8.37 -3.58 3.75
CA LEU A 56 -7.95 -3.32 5.12
C LEU A 56 -6.44 -3.07 5.24
N PRO A 57 -5.54 -3.95 4.75
CA PRO A 57 -4.11 -3.69 4.79
C PRO A 57 -3.70 -2.46 3.97
N ALA A 58 -4.35 -2.21 2.84
CA ALA A 58 -4.09 -1.03 2.02
C ALA A 58 -4.53 0.27 2.70
N PHE A 59 -5.66 0.26 3.41
CA PHE A 59 -6.13 1.37 4.22
C PHE A 59 -5.14 1.70 5.35
N LEU A 60 -4.68 0.69 6.10
CA LEU A 60 -3.69 0.87 7.16
C LEU A 60 -2.37 1.42 6.62
N CYS A 61 -1.91 0.90 5.49
CA CYS A 61 -0.72 1.39 4.80
C CYS A 61 -0.89 2.86 4.40
N GLY A 62 -2.01 3.21 3.77
CA GLY A 62 -2.35 4.57 3.37
C GLY A 62 -2.40 5.55 4.54
N CYS A 63 -3.02 5.15 5.66
CA CYS A 63 -3.06 5.94 6.89
C CYS A 63 -1.67 6.20 7.46
N TYR A 64 -0.81 5.17 7.49
CA TYR A 64 0.56 5.31 7.96
C TYR A 64 1.37 6.27 7.08
N LEU A 65 1.30 6.09 5.75
CA LEU A 65 2.00 6.96 4.80
C LEU A 65 1.52 8.41 4.86
N ALA A 66 0.21 8.61 5.00
CA ALA A 66 -0.39 9.92 5.16
C ALA A 66 0.04 10.59 6.47
N TRP A 67 0.08 9.83 7.57
CA TRP A 67 0.52 10.32 8.87
C TRP A 67 1.99 10.74 8.85
N ARG A 68 2.85 9.93 8.23
CA ARG A 68 4.29 10.20 8.10
C ARG A 68 4.61 11.22 7.00
N ARG A 69 3.63 11.64 6.19
CA ARG A 69 3.81 12.50 5.02
C ARG A 69 4.94 12.01 4.12
N VAL A 70 4.87 10.71 3.75
CA VAL A 70 5.88 10.10 2.90
C VAL A 70 5.72 10.59 1.47
N TYR A 71 6.83 11.00 0.86
CA TYR A 71 6.92 11.44 -0.54
C TYR A 71 7.49 10.32 -1.42
N ASN A 72 7.40 10.51 -2.73
CA ASN A 72 7.85 9.53 -3.73
C ASN A 72 9.39 9.36 -3.82
N ASP A 73 10.17 10.17 -3.12
CA ASP A 73 11.64 10.05 -3.06
C ASP A 73 12.12 8.76 -2.36
N ASN A 74 11.26 8.13 -1.58
CA ASN A 74 11.63 6.97 -0.77
C ASN A 74 10.58 5.85 -0.83
N PRO A 75 10.42 5.18 -2.00
CA PRO A 75 9.38 4.15 -2.20
C PRO A 75 9.58 2.91 -1.32
N PHE A 76 10.79 2.71 -0.76
CA PHE A 76 11.05 1.63 0.19
C PHE A 76 10.28 1.76 1.49
N TYR A 77 10.01 2.98 1.96
CA TYR A 77 9.14 3.19 3.13
C TYR A 77 7.71 2.76 2.85
N ALA A 78 7.22 2.99 1.64
CA ALA A 78 5.90 2.53 1.24
C ALA A 78 5.86 1.00 1.15
N ALA A 79 6.90 0.37 0.59
CA ALA A 79 7.01 -1.09 0.54
C ALA A 79 7.04 -1.71 1.95
N LEU A 80 7.82 -1.13 2.86
CA LEU A 80 7.90 -1.58 4.25
C LEU A 80 6.56 -1.43 4.97
N ALA A 81 5.89 -0.29 4.81
CA ALA A 81 4.56 -0.05 5.38
C ALA A 81 3.53 -1.05 4.83
N GLY A 82 3.58 -1.34 3.53
CA GLY A 82 2.74 -2.35 2.88
C GLY A 82 3.00 -3.76 3.40
N ALA A 83 4.27 -4.14 3.59
CA ALA A 83 4.65 -5.42 4.18
C ALA A 83 4.12 -5.56 5.61
N ILE A 84 4.35 -4.56 6.46
CA ILE A 84 3.92 -4.57 7.87
C ILE A 84 2.39 -4.63 7.97
N SER A 85 1.67 -3.80 7.23
CA SER A 85 0.21 -3.79 7.27
C SER A 85 -0.40 -5.09 6.77
N ALA A 86 0.14 -5.69 5.71
CA ALA A 86 -0.28 -6.98 5.20
C ALA A 86 -0.01 -8.11 6.20
N THR A 87 1.15 -8.09 6.85
CA THR A 87 1.49 -9.08 7.90
C THR A 87 0.58 -8.96 9.11
N LEU A 88 0.30 -7.74 9.58
CA LEU A 88 -0.60 -7.50 10.70
C LEU A 88 -2.02 -7.99 10.44
N CYS A 89 -2.48 -7.93 9.19
CA CYS A 89 -3.80 -8.45 8.80
C CYS A 89 -3.78 -9.97 8.58
N ALA A 90 -2.71 -10.51 8.02
CA ALA A 90 -2.62 -11.93 7.67
C ALA A 90 -2.26 -12.83 8.87
N ALA A 91 -1.40 -12.37 9.77
CA ALA A 91 -0.94 -13.16 10.92
C ALA A 91 -2.07 -13.64 11.86
N PRO A 92 -3.06 -12.81 12.23
CA PRO A 92 -4.18 -13.27 13.06
C PRO A 92 -5.05 -14.31 12.35
N LEU A 93 -5.22 -14.18 11.02
CA LEU A 93 -5.98 -15.14 10.23
C LEU A 93 -5.24 -16.49 10.14
N ASP A 94 -3.93 -16.43 9.89
CA ASP A 94 -3.12 -17.65 9.83
C ASP A 94 -3.13 -18.39 11.18
N TRP A 95 -3.02 -17.66 12.28
CA TRP A 95 -3.10 -18.24 13.62
C TRP A 95 -4.48 -18.84 13.94
N LEU A 96 -5.55 -18.18 13.47
CA LEU A 96 -6.92 -18.65 13.70
C LEU A 96 -7.23 -19.94 12.93
N PHE A 97 -6.71 -20.09 11.70
CA PHE A 97 -7.03 -21.20 10.82
C PHE A 97 -6.05 -22.38 10.93
N HIS A 98 -4.83 -22.15 11.34
CA HIS A 98 -3.77 -23.17 11.31
C HIS A 98 -3.14 -23.49 12.67
N ASP A 99 -3.56 -22.82 13.76
CA ASP A 99 -2.97 -22.94 15.12
C ASP A 99 -1.44 -22.71 15.20
N LYS A 100 -0.81 -22.35 14.10
CA LYS A 100 0.63 -22.04 13.99
C LYS A 100 0.86 -21.00 12.91
N LEU A 101 1.85 -20.13 13.12
CA LEU A 101 2.37 -19.27 12.06
C LEU A 101 3.06 -20.15 11.01
N THR A 102 2.32 -20.50 9.99
CA THR A 102 2.84 -21.18 8.81
C THR A 102 3.39 -20.17 7.83
N GLY A 103 4.27 -20.58 6.93
CA GLY A 103 4.88 -19.69 5.94
C GLY A 103 3.90 -18.98 4.99
N TYR A 104 2.60 -19.23 5.13
CA TYR A 104 1.55 -18.61 4.31
C TYR A 104 1.45 -17.09 4.51
N THR A 105 1.87 -16.55 5.66
CA THR A 105 1.94 -15.09 5.89
C THR A 105 2.99 -14.39 5.01
N ALA A 106 3.99 -15.10 4.53
CA ALA A 106 5.02 -14.54 3.66
C ALA A 106 4.45 -14.06 2.31
N ILE A 107 3.46 -14.77 1.77
CA ILE A 107 2.85 -14.42 0.47
C ILE A 107 2.13 -13.07 0.55
N PRO A 108 1.15 -12.84 1.45
CA PRO A 108 0.50 -11.53 1.57
C PRO A 108 1.48 -10.41 1.97
N THR A 109 2.51 -10.71 2.76
CA THR A 109 3.56 -9.74 3.12
C THR A 109 4.30 -9.24 1.89
N LEU A 110 4.77 -10.15 1.02
CA LEU A 110 5.44 -9.80 -0.23
C LEU A 110 4.51 -9.05 -1.19
N LEU A 111 3.27 -9.51 -1.33
CA LEU A 111 2.27 -8.84 -2.17
C LEU A 111 1.95 -7.44 -1.66
N GLY A 112 1.84 -7.26 -0.35
CA GLY A 112 1.64 -5.96 0.28
C GLY A 112 2.82 -5.02 0.02
N ALA A 113 4.06 -5.51 0.12
CA ALA A 113 5.26 -4.74 -0.16
C ALA A 113 5.33 -4.29 -1.63
N ILE A 114 5.15 -5.22 -2.57
CA ILE A 114 5.22 -4.95 -4.02
C ILE A 114 4.09 -4.00 -4.44
N SER A 115 2.88 -4.21 -3.95
CA SER A 115 1.74 -3.36 -4.26
C SER A 115 1.92 -1.94 -3.74
N ALA A 116 2.37 -1.78 -2.49
CA ALA A 116 2.63 -0.47 -1.91
C ALA A 116 3.79 0.25 -2.60
N PHE A 117 4.84 -0.48 -2.99
CA PHE A 117 5.95 0.05 -3.77
C PHE A 117 5.47 0.56 -5.15
N THR A 118 4.68 -0.24 -5.86
CA THR A 118 4.12 0.13 -7.15
C THR A 118 3.25 1.38 -7.03
N LEU A 119 2.36 1.43 -6.04
CA LEU A 119 1.47 2.57 -5.82
C LEU A 119 2.22 3.84 -5.38
N ALA A 120 3.36 3.70 -4.72
CA ALA A 120 4.17 4.86 -4.32
C ALA A 120 4.57 5.71 -5.52
N PHE A 121 4.91 5.10 -6.66
CA PHE A 121 5.26 5.84 -7.87
C PHE A 121 4.09 6.60 -8.50
N PHE A 122 2.86 6.11 -8.32
CA PHE A 122 1.68 6.69 -8.96
C PHE A 122 0.90 7.64 -8.06
N ILE A 123 0.93 7.43 -6.75
CA ILE A 123 0.04 8.12 -5.81
C ILE A 123 0.78 9.13 -4.94
N LEU A 124 2.03 8.82 -4.52
CA LEU A 124 2.76 9.73 -3.66
C LEU A 124 3.21 10.99 -4.41
N PRO A 125 3.00 12.17 -3.84
CA PRO A 125 3.47 13.41 -4.43
C PRO A 125 5.00 13.48 -4.43
N SER A 126 5.55 14.21 -5.39
CA SER A 126 6.98 14.51 -5.44
C SER A 126 7.38 15.36 -4.23
N PRO A 127 8.62 15.20 -3.72
CA PRO A 127 9.12 16.06 -2.67
C PRO A 127 9.15 17.51 -3.13
N PRO A 128 8.94 18.48 -2.24
CA PRO A 128 9.03 19.88 -2.59
C PRO A 128 10.44 20.22 -3.09
N GLU A 129 10.52 20.89 -4.24
CA GLU A 129 11.79 21.31 -4.81
C GLU A 129 12.50 22.28 -3.85
N GLY A 130 13.75 21.98 -3.51
CA GLY A 130 14.60 22.87 -2.71
C GLY A 130 14.85 22.45 -1.26
N VAL A 131 14.64 21.20 -0.95
CA VAL A 131 15.05 20.61 0.34
C VAL A 131 16.26 19.70 0.16
#